data_f22db93c8696521b8f3d33da94f876af
#
_entry.id   f22db93c8696521b8f3d33da94f876af
#
_cell.length_a   1.000
_cell.length_b   1.000
_cell.length_c   1.000
_cell.angle_alpha   90.00
_cell.angle_beta   90.00
_cell.angle_gamma   90.00
#
_symmetry.space_group_name_H-M   'P 1'
#
loop_
_entity.id
_entity.type
_entity.pdbx_description
1 polymer ?
#
loop_
_entity_poly.entity_id
_entity_poly.type
_entity_poly.pdbx_seq_one_letter_code
_entity_poly.pdbx_strand_id
1 'polypeptide(L)'
;MGARVSGWARVRYCSRDMASLRRALAVLLLATGCIPSPYDRAAKVDTIDGYRAFLREYPTHPDTDAAEARLEELEFQEAKRLHTVIAYKRFLEAYPDAAQARTAKTLLEGLRFNGAKETDTVAGWRQFLQEHPDGVQRDEARRLLAEAEARELAATEDPRKLAEYLRASPDDPRRLDVESRLDAQAFAEAKASGAAKLFAYLKDHPAGAHREAARVLLLELEVEGLLVSGLVDEAEARVKAHPLGPKLTAFPARLEHARAERAALARPEPAAQAAHVGHYLRGMEDLNRALVAPDPLDRWQAAEELGQHVSVRVLDPLLESLRAARNPLIRQHALESLRTVLTALPGPVAEYEVYSRLDALRERATSAELYLTVAVLLDLSGQLAQASTEYQRAAESGVPDPVILRRWVQIREERRQHFSAAVAARQLALWSLDVAQQERVTPEGRVPLASARQLCAAAVNARFAVEAIARARAASTEFPEDLAEFERKAVDARRLADARLADAELLLREQTPGVRTCADRGVRERLEHAVKERTAALDAVMTKLPRQVGRLLLEVAQKRDPSPQVRAAASARLTAQKPAP
;
A
#
# COMPACT_ATOMS: atom_id res chain seq x y z
N MET A 1 31.81 80.56 2.91
CA MET A 1 33.03 81.06 3.52
C MET A 1 34.16 80.54 2.69
N GLY A 2 34.77 81.32 1.78
CA GLY A 2 35.63 82.49 1.90
C GLY A 2 37.04 81.95 1.95
N ALA A 3 38.02 82.32 1.24
CA ALA A 3 38.46 83.45 0.46
C ALA A 3 39.69 83.01 -0.38
N ARG A 4 39.85 83.37 -1.63
CA ARG A 4 40.72 84.49 -2.12
C ARG A 4 42.11 84.57 -1.48
N VAL A 5 43.17 84.57 -2.34
CA VAL A 5 43.97 85.71 -2.74
C VAL A 5 45.12 85.17 -3.57
N SER A 6 45.30 85.43 -4.84
CA SER A 6 45.98 86.57 -5.57
C SER A 6 47.49 86.70 -5.30
N GLY A 7 48.28 86.80 -6.35
CA GLY A 7 49.67 87.24 -6.33
C GLY A 7 50.34 87.27 -7.70
N TRP A 8 50.33 88.43 -8.37
CA TRP A 8 51.04 88.84 -9.57
C TRP A 8 52.54 88.98 -9.31
N ALA A 9 53.37 88.60 -10.26
CA ALA A 9 54.59 89.36 -10.53
C ALA A 9 54.94 89.23 -12.01
N ARG A 10 54.80 90.38 -12.70
CA ARG A 10 55.41 90.65 -14.00
C ARG A 10 56.89 90.95 -13.80
N VAL A 11 57.76 90.37 -14.64
CA VAL A 11 59.04 91.02 -15.00
C VAL A 11 59.15 91.05 -16.50
N ARG A 12 59.19 92.33 -17.03
CA ARG A 12 59.62 92.68 -18.40
C ARG A 12 61.15 92.76 -18.43
N TYR A 13 61.81 92.15 -19.42
CA TYR A 13 63.00 92.68 -20.03
C TYR A 13 63.17 92.20 -21.47
N CYS A 14 63.10 93.08 -22.30
CA CYS A 14 63.94 93.63 -23.38
C CYS A 14 64.41 92.70 -24.48
N SER A 15 63.85 93.04 -25.60
CA SER A 15 64.25 92.94 -26.99
C SER A 15 65.74 92.98 -27.29
N ARG A 16 66.20 92.16 -28.19
CA ARG A 16 66.90 92.31 -29.45
C ARG A 16 67.66 91.02 -29.83
N ASP A 17 67.65 90.76 -31.13
CA ASP A 17 68.43 89.73 -31.81
C ASP A 17 67.95 88.23 -31.71
N MET A 18 66.77 88.01 -32.21
CA MET A 18 66.29 86.62 -32.40
C MET A 18 65.70 86.37 -33.81
N ALA A 19 66.03 87.14 -34.78
CA ALA A 19 65.51 86.94 -36.15
C ALA A 19 66.21 85.78 -36.91
N SER A 20 67.44 85.42 -36.54
CA SER A 20 68.21 84.35 -37.16
C SER A 20 67.96 82.96 -36.51
N LEU A 21 67.64 82.90 -35.19
CA LEU A 21 67.35 81.63 -34.50
C LEU A 21 65.95 81.10 -34.78
N ARG A 22 65.00 82.00 -35.10
CA ARG A 22 63.65 81.62 -35.47
C ARG A 22 63.52 80.92 -36.82
N ARG A 23 64.42 81.14 -37.78
CA ARG A 23 64.39 80.40 -39.06
C ARG A 23 65.03 79.02 -38.97
N ALA A 24 66.02 78.83 -38.11
CA ALA A 24 66.59 77.48 -37.87
C ALA A 24 65.67 76.55 -37.02
N LEU A 25 64.94 77.11 -36.05
CA LEU A 25 64.01 76.35 -35.24
C LEU A 25 62.71 76.00 -35.98
N ALA A 26 62.27 76.84 -36.93
CA ALA A 26 61.08 76.55 -37.74
C ALA A 26 61.32 75.47 -38.80
N VAL A 27 62.58 75.28 -39.26
CA VAL A 27 62.89 74.15 -40.18
C VAL A 27 63.14 72.85 -39.45
N LEU A 28 63.52 72.87 -38.15
CA LEU A 28 63.68 71.67 -37.35
C LEU A 28 62.33 71.15 -36.79
N LEU A 29 61.31 72.00 -36.66
CA LEU A 29 59.94 71.61 -36.22
C LEU A 29 59.06 71.11 -37.37
N LEU A 30 59.49 71.21 -38.61
CA LEU A 30 58.80 70.65 -39.78
C LEU A 30 59.33 69.27 -40.20
N ALA A 31 60.34 68.73 -39.50
CA ALA A 31 60.92 67.39 -39.78
C ALA A 31 60.67 66.37 -38.68
N THR A 32 59.91 66.73 -37.64
CA THR A 32 59.30 65.69 -36.76
C THR A 32 58.10 65.11 -37.49
N GLY A 33 58.35 64.12 -38.36
CA GLY A 33 57.30 63.24 -38.83
C GLY A 33 56.51 62.82 -37.62
N CYS A 34 55.17 62.99 -37.65
CA CYS A 34 54.25 62.50 -36.58
C CYS A 34 54.61 61.09 -36.28
N ILE A 35 55.32 60.88 -35.18
CA ILE A 35 55.37 59.48 -34.59
C ILE A 35 53.94 59.19 -34.20
N PRO A 36 53.28 58.27 -34.87
CA PRO A 36 51.89 57.99 -34.56
C PRO A 36 51.78 57.64 -33.06
N SER A 37 50.80 58.23 -32.38
CA SER A 37 50.58 57.99 -30.95
C SER A 37 50.45 56.49 -30.70
N PRO A 38 50.72 56.05 -29.51
CA PRO A 38 50.41 54.63 -29.16
C PRO A 38 48.98 54.24 -29.52
N TYR A 39 48.02 55.14 -29.35
CA TYR A 39 46.62 54.95 -29.74
C TYR A 39 46.48 54.89 -31.29
N ASP A 40 47.11 55.79 -32.07
CA ASP A 40 47.03 55.74 -33.52
C ASP A 40 47.58 54.43 -34.11
N ARG A 41 48.59 53.87 -33.46
CA ARG A 41 49.11 52.52 -33.84
C ARG A 41 48.08 51.40 -33.58
N ALA A 42 47.43 51.42 -32.42
CA ALA A 42 46.39 50.48 -32.12
C ALA A 42 45.17 50.65 -33.05
N ALA A 43 44.78 51.93 -33.31
CA ALA A 43 43.68 52.28 -34.21
C ALA A 43 43.94 51.89 -35.67
N LYS A 44 45.20 51.95 -36.12
CA LYS A 44 45.60 51.53 -37.48
C LYS A 44 45.48 49.99 -37.65
N VAL A 45 45.76 49.23 -36.60
CA VAL A 45 45.62 47.77 -36.61
C VAL A 45 44.14 47.34 -36.40
N ASP A 46 43.38 48.08 -35.61
CA ASP A 46 41.96 47.97 -35.32
C ASP A 46 41.51 46.51 -34.93
N THR A 47 42.25 45.94 -34.00
CA THR A 47 41.98 44.58 -33.50
C THR A 47 41.79 44.53 -31.97
N ILE A 48 41.04 43.57 -31.49
CA ILE A 48 40.83 43.33 -30.06
C ILE A 48 42.16 43.24 -29.30
N ASP A 49 43.10 42.44 -29.80
CA ASP A 49 44.43 42.30 -29.19
C ASP A 49 45.23 43.53 -29.18
N GLY A 50 45.15 44.38 -30.27
CA GLY A 50 45.80 45.67 -30.39
C GLY A 50 45.34 46.66 -29.32
N TYR A 51 44.03 46.77 -29.12
CA TYR A 51 43.48 47.64 -28.07
C TYR A 51 43.70 47.09 -26.65
N ARG A 52 43.65 45.84 -26.44
CA ARG A 52 43.97 45.18 -25.13
C ARG A 52 45.47 45.44 -24.78
N ALA A 53 46.37 45.34 -25.75
CA ALA A 53 47.77 45.62 -25.54
C ALA A 53 47.99 47.08 -25.20
N PHE A 54 47.35 47.99 -25.95
CA PHE A 54 47.42 49.44 -25.70
C PHE A 54 46.93 49.80 -24.28
N LEU A 55 45.76 49.34 -23.88
CA LEU A 55 45.17 49.62 -22.57
C LEU A 55 46.00 49.04 -21.39
N ARG A 56 46.66 47.92 -21.58
CA ARG A 56 47.57 47.34 -20.59
C ARG A 56 48.90 48.12 -20.46
N GLU A 57 49.44 48.59 -21.60
CA GLU A 57 50.75 49.29 -21.65
C GLU A 57 50.62 50.77 -21.29
N TYR A 58 49.46 51.40 -21.65
CA TYR A 58 49.19 52.82 -21.46
C TYR A 58 47.88 53.10 -20.73
N PRO A 59 47.71 52.67 -19.48
CA PRO A 59 46.42 52.75 -18.77
C PRO A 59 45.97 54.20 -18.43
N THR A 60 46.85 55.18 -18.51
CA THR A 60 46.54 56.59 -18.21
C THR A 60 46.65 57.48 -19.44
N HIS A 61 46.64 56.93 -20.65
CA HIS A 61 46.70 57.69 -21.88
C HIS A 61 45.43 58.54 -22.10
N PRO A 62 45.49 59.73 -22.63
CA PRO A 62 44.32 60.58 -22.90
C PRO A 62 43.21 59.88 -23.74
N ASP A 63 43.61 58.97 -24.60
CA ASP A 63 42.67 58.21 -25.48
C ASP A 63 42.25 56.82 -24.91
N THR A 64 42.44 56.56 -23.62
CA THR A 64 42.06 55.34 -22.98
C THR A 64 40.55 55.07 -23.16
N ASP A 65 39.73 56.10 -22.89
CA ASP A 65 38.26 55.98 -23.04
C ASP A 65 37.86 55.66 -24.49
N ALA A 66 38.52 56.21 -25.46
CA ALA A 66 38.29 55.95 -26.88
C ALA A 66 38.75 54.55 -27.29
N ALA A 67 39.85 54.06 -26.70
CA ALA A 67 40.31 52.66 -26.90
C ALA A 67 39.39 51.64 -26.26
N GLU A 68 38.89 51.91 -25.04
CA GLU A 68 37.90 51.05 -24.35
C GLU A 68 36.58 50.95 -25.14
N ALA A 69 36.04 52.08 -25.59
CA ALA A 69 34.84 52.12 -26.40
C ALA A 69 34.98 51.33 -27.72
N ARG A 70 36.17 51.42 -28.37
CA ARG A 70 36.41 50.68 -29.60
C ARG A 70 36.66 49.23 -29.37
N LEU A 71 37.30 48.81 -28.26
CA LEU A 71 37.47 47.43 -27.84
C LEU A 71 36.11 46.78 -27.56
N GLU A 72 35.25 47.49 -26.82
CA GLU A 72 33.87 47.05 -26.56
C GLU A 72 33.11 46.80 -27.88
N GLU A 73 33.19 47.73 -28.83
CA GLU A 73 32.59 47.59 -30.16
C GLU A 73 33.12 46.35 -30.91
N LEU A 74 34.46 46.18 -30.95
CA LEU A 74 35.08 45.03 -31.62
C LEU A 74 34.71 43.68 -30.94
N GLU A 75 34.67 43.64 -29.62
CA GLU A 75 34.26 42.43 -28.89
C GLU A 75 32.78 42.09 -29.10
N PHE A 76 31.91 43.10 -29.19
CA PHE A 76 30.53 42.90 -29.59
C PHE A 76 30.41 42.38 -31.04
N GLN A 77 31.17 42.91 -31.96
CA GLN A 77 31.22 42.43 -33.35
C GLN A 77 31.72 40.99 -33.44
N GLU A 78 32.73 40.63 -32.64
CA GLU A 78 33.22 39.25 -32.57
C GLU A 78 32.16 38.33 -31.94
N ALA A 79 31.46 38.75 -30.88
CA ALA A 79 30.34 38.00 -30.30
C ALA A 79 29.23 37.79 -31.34
N LYS A 80 28.92 38.79 -32.17
CA LYS A 80 27.96 38.65 -33.28
C LYS A 80 28.45 37.72 -34.37
N ARG A 81 29.74 37.77 -34.71
CA ARG A 81 30.36 36.88 -35.71
C ARG A 81 30.27 35.39 -35.26
N LEU A 82 30.59 35.12 -33.99
CA LEU A 82 30.50 33.79 -33.39
C LEU A 82 29.05 33.32 -33.21
N HIS A 83 28.16 34.24 -32.93
CA HIS A 83 26.72 34.03 -32.72
C HIS A 83 26.40 32.84 -31.83
N THR A 84 27.04 32.74 -30.66
CA THR A 84 26.86 31.69 -29.69
C THR A 84 26.46 32.24 -28.31
N VAL A 85 25.75 31.43 -27.53
CA VAL A 85 25.37 31.75 -26.15
C VAL A 85 26.59 32.11 -25.30
N ILE A 86 27.71 31.40 -25.49
CA ILE A 86 28.96 31.63 -24.74
C ILE A 86 29.58 32.99 -25.10
N ALA A 87 29.57 33.33 -26.38
CA ALA A 87 30.16 34.62 -26.85
C ALA A 87 29.38 35.80 -26.28
N TYR A 88 28.04 35.78 -26.36
CA TYR A 88 27.24 36.88 -25.81
C TYR A 88 27.29 36.93 -24.26
N LYS A 89 27.34 35.79 -23.56
CA LYS A 89 27.54 35.81 -22.10
C LYS A 89 28.87 36.42 -21.71
N ARG A 90 29.96 36.05 -22.37
CA ARG A 90 31.29 36.66 -22.13
C ARG A 90 31.30 38.17 -22.37
N PHE A 91 30.67 38.63 -23.45
CA PHE A 91 30.54 40.05 -23.73
C PHE A 91 29.76 40.75 -22.61
N LEU A 92 28.62 40.24 -22.19
CA LEU A 92 27.78 40.82 -21.14
C LEU A 92 28.43 40.78 -19.74
N GLU A 93 29.28 39.80 -19.47
CA GLU A 93 30.07 39.70 -18.23
C GLU A 93 31.20 40.73 -18.22
N ALA A 94 31.85 40.96 -19.37
CA ALA A 94 32.93 41.93 -19.50
C ALA A 94 32.41 43.38 -19.56
N TYR A 95 31.27 43.61 -20.21
CA TYR A 95 30.72 44.94 -20.52
C TYR A 95 29.21 45.02 -20.17
N PRO A 96 28.84 44.94 -18.87
CA PRO A 96 27.44 44.92 -18.47
C PRO A 96 26.66 46.20 -18.81
N ASP A 97 27.38 47.36 -18.83
CA ASP A 97 26.83 48.69 -19.07
C ASP A 97 27.10 49.23 -20.49
N ALA A 98 27.60 48.37 -21.37
CA ALA A 98 27.88 48.75 -22.76
C ALA A 98 26.62 49.24 -23.49
N ALA A 99 26.81 50.18 -24.42
CA ALA A 99 25.71 50.62 -25.29
C ALA A 99 25.05 49.45 -26.06
N GLN A 100 25.84 48.42 -26.39
CA GLN A 100 25.44 47.22 -27.09
C GLN A 100 24.88 46.13 -26.17
N ALA A 101 24.93 46.28 -24.82
CA ALA A 101 24.51 45.27 -23.87
C ALA A 101 23.02 44.87 -24.04
N ARG A 102 22.15 45.83 -24.32
CA ARG A 102 20.74 45.57 -24.61
C ARG A 102 20.59 44.69 -25.86
N THR A 103 21.31 44.99 -26.93
CA THR A 103 21.28 44.21 -28.18
C THR A 103 21.86 42.82 -27.96
N ALA A 104 22.96 42.70 -27.21
CA ALA A 104 23.57 41.41 -26.85
C ALA A 104 22.59 40.53 -26.02
N LYS A 105 21.87 41.12 -25.05
CA LYS A 105 20.83 40.42 -24.27
C LYS A 105 19.71 39.91 -25.16
N THR A 106 19.21 40.71 -26.11
CA THR A 106 18.17 40.27 -27.04
C THR A 106 18.62 39.14 -27.96
N LEU A 107 19.88 39.22 -28.47
CA LEU A 107 20.44 38.15 -29.31
C LEU A 107 20.68 36.86 -28.51
N LEU A 108 21.15 36.98 -27.28
CA LEU A 108 21.30 35.85 -26.36
C LEU A 108 19.94 35.17 -26.06
N GLU A 109 18.91 35.99 -25.75
CA GLU A 109 17.55 35.52 -25.56
C GLU A 109 17.03 34.77 -26.78
N GLY A 110 17.23 35.33 -28.00
CA GLY A 110 16.82 34.66 -29.25
C GLY A 110 17.48 33.28 -29.45
N LEU A 111 18.79 33.18 -29.14
CA LEU A 111 19.51 31.91 -29.22
C LEU A 111 18.98 30.89 -28.17
N ARG A 112 18.71 31.33 -26.94
CA ARG A 112 18.14 30.51 -25.90
C ARG A 112 16.72 30.06 -26.24
N PHE A 113 15.92 30.97 -26.80
CA PHE A 113 14.59 30.65 -27.28
C PHE A 113 14.61 29.58 -28.39
N ASN A 114 15.50 29.75 -29.39
CA ASN A 114 15.66 28.78 -30.46
C ASN A 114 16.12 27.41 -29.93
N GLY A 115 17.07 27.39 -28.99
CA GLY A 115 17.49 26.14 -28.34
C GLY A 115 16.36 25.46 -27.55
N ALA A 116 15.55 26.24 -26.84
CA ALA A 116 14.36 25.71 -26.16
C ALA A 116 13.32 25.17 -27.17
N LYS A 117 13.19 25.86 -28.34
CA LYS A 117 12.29 25.44 -29.42
C LYS A 117 12.75 24.17 -30.13
N GLU A 118 14.07 24.00 -30.31
CA GLU A 118 14.63 22.76 -30.90
C GLU A 118 14.41 21.54 -29.99
N THR A 119 14.58 21.72 -28.69
CA THR A 119 14.33 20.63 -27.73
C THR A 119 12.84 20.40 -27.47
N ASP A 120 12.04 21.46 -27.52
CA ASP A 120 10.59 21.52 -27.31
C ASP A 120 10.08 20.69 -26.12
N THR A 121 10.80 20.80 -25.00
CA THR A 121 10.48 20.09 -23.75
C THR A 121 9.97 21.06 -22.68
N VAL A 122 9.13 20.55 -21.76
CA VAL A 122 8.66 21.29 -20.58
C VAL A 122 9.84 21.88 -19.78
N ALA A 123 10.89 21.09 -19.56
CA ALA A 123 12.09 21.51 -18.84
C ALA A 123 12.82 22.64 -19.57
N GLY A 124 12.97 22.53 -20.90
CA GLY A 124 13.63 23.57 -21.73
C GLY A 124 12.88 24.89 -21.68
N TRP A 125 11.56 24.88 -21.82
CA TRP A 125 10.75 26.09 -21.74
C TRP A 125 10.73 26.72 -20.34
N ARG A 126 10.67 25.92 -19.26
CA ARG A 126 10.75 26.43 -17.89
C ARG A 126 12.09 27.06 -17.61
N GLN A 127 13.20 26.45 -18.06
CA GLN A 127 14.52 27.02 -17.93
C GLN A 127 14.63 28.35 -18.69
N PHE A 128 14.12 28.43 -19.93
CA PHE A 128 14.14 29.70 -20.70
C PHE A 128 13.38 30.81 -19.96
N LEU A 129 12.19 30.53 -19.44
CA LEU A 129 11.36 31.49 -18.70
C LEU A 129 12.02 31.94 -17.38
N GLN A 130 12.76 31.05 -16.72
CA GLN A 130 13.52 31.38 -15.51
C GLN A 130 14.75 32.26 -15.82
N GLU A 131 15.46 31.98 -16.92
CA GLU A 131 16.62 32.77 -17.34
C GLU A 131 16.23 34.15 -17.94
N HIS A 132 15.02 34.26 -18.52
CA HIS A 132 14.50 35.45 -19.20
C HIS A 132 13.10 35.86 -18.72
N PRO A 133 12.94 36.25 -17.43
CA PRO A 133 11.61 36.55 -16.86
C PRO A 133 10.92 37.74 -17.51
N ASP A 134 11.69 38.71 -18.03
CA ASP A 134 11.22 39.95 -18.70
C ASP A 134 11.60 40.00 -20.19
N GLY A 135 11.90 38.83 -20.77
CA GLY A 135 12.31 38.71 -22.15
C GLY A 135 11.20 39.05 -23.17
N VAL A 136 11.61 39.51 -24.36
CA VAL A 136 10.70 39.86 -25.46
C VAL A 136 9.87 38.64 -25.90
N GLN A 137 10.45 37.43 -25.80
CA GLN A 137 9.83 36.18 -26.24
C GLN A 137 9.09 35.43 -25.12
N ARG A 138 8.94 36.05 -23.95
CA ARG A 138 8.33 35.44 -22.76
C ARG A 138 6.92 34.92 -23.00
N ASP A 139 6.06 35.71 -23.62
CA ASP A 139 4.66 35.32 -23.82
C ASP A 139 4.51 34.15 -24.81
N GLU A 140 5.34 34.17 -25.87
CA GLU A 140 5.43 33.06 -26.80
C GLU A 140 6.00 31.79 -26.13
N ALA A 141 7.04 31.92 -25.30
CA ALA A 141 7.61 30.82 -24.55
C ALA A 141 6.60 30.23 -23.56
N ARG A 142 5.75 31.04 -22.91
CA ARG A 142 4.65 30.57 -22.06
C ARG A 142 3.62 29.77 -22.84
N ARG A 143 3.26 30.24 -24.03
CA ARG A 143 2.34 29.52 -24.92
C ARG A 143 2.91 28.15 -25.31
N LEU A 144 4.19 28.11 -25.72
CA LEU A 144 4.87 26.88 -26.11
C LEU A 144 5.08 25.93 -24.91
N LEU A 145 5.35 26.47 -23.72
CA LEU A 145 5.36 25.68 -22.48
C LEU A 145 4.02 25.01 -22.24
N ALA A 146 2.91 25.75 -22.34
CA ALA A 146 1.58 25.19 -22.15
C ALA A 146 1.24 24.10 -23.19
N GLU A 147 1.72 24.25 -24.41
CA GLU A 147 1.59 23.23 -25.46
C GLU A 147 2.46 21.99 -25.17
N ALA A 148 3.70 22.18 -24.71
CA ALA A 148 4.58 21.08 -24.31
C ALA A 148 4.03 20.33 -23.09
N GLU A 149 3.53 21.03 -22.06
CA GLU A 149 2.84 20.44 -20.91
C GLU A 149 1.60 19.66 -21.33
N ALA A 150 0.83 20.19 -22.28
CA ALA A 150 -0.32 19.48 -22.83
C ALA A 150 0.06 18.17 -23.53
N ARG A 151 1.13 18.19 -24.32
CA ARG A 151 1.63 16.97 -25.00
C ARG A 151 2.17 15.95 -24.00
N GLU A 152 2.95 16.39 -23.00
CA GLU A 152 3.45 15.50 -21.95
C GLU A 152 2.30 14.88 -21.15
N LEU A 153 1.28 15.69 -20.79
CA LEU A 153 0.08 15.23 -20.11
C LEU A 153 -0.73 14.24 -20.94
N ALA A 154 -0.89 14.48 -22.23
CA ALA A 154 -1.59 13.56 -23.12
C ALA A 154 -0.87 12.22 -23.28
N ALA A 155 0.46 12.24 -23.28
CA ALA A 155 1.28 11.05 -23.47
C ALA A 155 1.54 10.26 -22.16
N THR A 156 1.37 10.89 -20.98
CA THR A 156 1.64 10.22 -19.71
C THR A 156 0.46 9.38 -19.26
N GLU A 157 0.77 8.15 -18.82
CA GLU A 157 -0.16 7.28 -18.10
C GLU A 157 0.24 7.13 -16.62
N ASP A 158 1.29 7.83 -16.17
CA ASP A 158 1.75 7.77 -14.79
C ASP A 158 0.74 8.48 -13.85
N PRO A 159 0.07 7.74 -12.93
CA PRO A 159 -0.92 8.33 -12.02
C PRO A 159 -0.36 9.43 -11.13
N ARG A 160 0.94 9.36 -10.79
CA ARG A 160 1.60 10.36 -9.94
C ARG A 160 1.72 11.69 -10.66
N LYS A 161 2.14 11.67 -11.92
CA LYS A 161 2.24 12.87 -12.77
C LYS A 161 0.88 13.48 -13.03
N LEU A 162 -0.15 12.65 -13.31
CA LEU A 162 -1.52 13.11 -13.48
C LEU A 162 -2.06 13.76 -12.20
N ALA A 163 -1.82 13.16 -11.04
CA ALA A 163 -2.23 13.72 -9.74
C ALA A 163 -1.47 15.00 -9.38
N GLU A 164 -0.19 15.10 -9.75
CA GLU A 164 0.62 16.32 -9.58
C GLU A 164 0.09 17.45 -10.44
N TYR A 165 -0.25 17.16 -11.70
CA TYR A 165 -0.88 18.12 -12.60
C TYR A 165 -2.20 18.67 -12.02
N LEU A 166 -3.08 17.82 -11.51
CA LEU A 166 -4.35 18.26 -10.91
C LEU A 166 -4.15 19.19 -9.71
N ARG A 167 -3.06 19.00 -8.94
CA ARG A 167 -2.71 19.87 -7.81
C ARG A 167 -2.12 21.20 -8.27
N ALA A 168 -1.29 21.18 -9.32
CA ALA A 168 -0.61 22.36 -9.83
C ALA A 168 -1.52 23.26 -10.68
N SER A 169 -2.54 22.69 -11.33
CA SER A 169 -3.40 23.38 -12.29
C SER A 169 -4.90 23.14 -12.01
N PRO A 170 -5.44 23.69 -10.89
CA PRO A 170 -6.81 23.42 -10.47
C PRO A 170 -7.88 23.92 -11.45
N ASP A 171 -7.59 24.98 -12.20
CA ASP A 171 -8.55 25.64 -13.10
C ASP A 171 -8.33 25.28 -14.59
N ASP A 172 -7.45 24.31 -14.88
CA ASP A 172 -7.19 23.92 -16.27
C ASP A 172 -8.40 23.21 -16.89
N PRO A 173 -8.85 23.59 -18.10
CA PRO A 173 -9.99 22.95 -18.76
C PRO A 173 -9.82 21.45 -19.04
N ARG A 174 -8.59 20.94 -19.05
CA ARG A 174 -8.25 19.51 -19.21
C ARG A 174 -8.40 18.70 -17.92
N ARG A 175 -8.72 19.35 -16.80
CA ARG A 175 -8.86 18.73 -15.48
C ARG A 175 -9.82 17.53 -15.50
N LEU A 176 -10.97 17.66 -16.13
CA LEU A 176 -11.99 16.59 -16.21
C LEU A 176 -11.49 15.37 -16.98
N ASP A 177 -10.72 15.56 -18.05
CA ASP A 177 -10.10 14.46 -18.78
C ASP A 177 -9.08 13.72 -17.91
N VAL A 178 -8.22 14.46 -17.21
CA VAL A 178 -7.21 13.87 -16.31
C VAL A 178 -7.86 13.14 -15.13
N GLU A 179 -8.90 13.71 -14.53
CA GLU A 179 -9.68 13.05 -13.47
C GLU A 179 -10.33 11.75 -13.98
N SER A 180 -10.90 11.76 -15.18
CA SER A 180 -11.49 10.57 -15.81
C SER A 180 -10.45 9.49 -16.08
N ARG A 181 -9.27 9.86 -16.56
CA ARG A 181 -8.15 8.92 -16.78
C ARG A 181 -7.64 8.31 -15.48
N LEU A 182 -7.48 9.12 -14.43
CA LEU A 182 -7.11 8.63 -13.10
C LEU A 182 -8.16 7.69 -12.51
N ASP A 183 -9.45 8.04 -12.64
CA ASP A 183 -10.54 7.18 -12.20
C ASP A 183 -10.56 5.84 -12.94
N ALA A 184 -10.35 5.85 -14.27
CA ALA A 184 -10.28 4.64 -15.07
C ALA A 184 -9.08 3.75 -14.69
N GLN A 185 -7.91 4.35 -14.42
CA GLN A 185 -6.72 3.62 -13.98
C GLN A 185 -6.91 3.03 -12.58
N ALA A 186 -7.44 3.83 -11.64
CA ALA A 186 -7.74 3.37 -10.28
C ALA A 186 -8.75 2.22 -10.28
N PHE A 187 -9.78 2.29 -11.12
CA PHE A 187 -10.74 1.20 -11.28
C PHE A 187 -10.12 -0.04 -11.92
N ALA A 188 -9.28 0.11 -12.95
CA ALA A 188 -8.59 -1.01 -13.58
C ALA A 188 -7.66 -1.74 -12.60
N GLU A 189 -6.89 -0.98 -11.80
CA GLU A 189 -6.07 -1.54 -10.72
C GLU A 189 -6.93 -2.25 -9.67
N ALA A 190 -8.02 -1.62 -9.23
CA ALA A 190 -8.91 -2.19 -8.24
C ALA A 190 -9.55 -3.51 -8.75
N LYS A 191 -9.99 -3.55 -9.99
CA LYS A 191 -10.54 -4.74 -10.64
C LYS A 191 -9.52 -5.88 -10.73
N ALA A 192 -8.28 -5.57 -11.07
CA ALA A 192 -7.22 -6.56 -11.17
C ALA A 192 -6.75 -7.08 -9.81
N SER A 193 -6.84 -6.25 -8.77
CA SER A 193 -6.34 -6.54 -7.42
C SER A 193 -7.36 -7.21 -6.48
N GLY A 194 -8.67 -7.24 -6.83
CA GLY A 194 -9.70 -7.94 -6.08
C GLY A 194 -10.59 -7.06 -5.20
N ALA A 195 -11.35 -7.72 -4.30
CA ALA A 195 -12.41 -7.09 -3.53
C ALA A 195 -11.92 -5.96 -2.61
N ALA A 196 -10.78 -6.15 -1.96
CA ALA A 196 -10.17 -5.15 -1.08
C ALA A 196 -9.98 -3.81 -1.76
N LYS A 197 -9.42 -3.85 -2.96
CA LYS A 197 -9.17 -2.63 -3.76
C LYS A 197 -10.45 -2.06 -4.36
N LEU A 198 -11.45 -2.88 -4.67
CA LEU A 198 -12.77 -2.40 -5.10
C LEU A 198 -13.49 -1.63 -3.98
N PHE A 199 -13.44 -2.10 -2.73
CA PHE A 199 -13.96 -1.36 -1.58
C PHE A 199 -13.21 -0.05 -1.37
N ALA A 200 -11.87 -0.07 -1.44
CA ALA A 200 -11.05 1.15 -1.36
C ALA A 200 -11.39 2.14 -2.47
N TYR A 201 -11.51 1.67 -3.72
CA TYR A 201 -11.91 2.50 -4.86
C TYR A 201 -13.27 3.18 -4.62
N LEU A 202 -14.27 2.45 -4.16
CA LEU A 202 -15.61 3.01 -3.87
C LEU A 202 -15.58 4.10 -2.80
N LYS A 203 -14.66 4.00 -1.84
CA LYS A 203 -14.46 4.99 -0.77
C LYS A 203 -13.70 6.21 -1.27
N ASP A 204 -12.59 5.98 -1.98
CA ASP A 204 -11.66 7.04 -2.39
C ASP A 204 -12.19 7.84 -3.59
N HIS A 205 -13.06 7.22 -4.42
CA HIS A 205 -13.69 7.83 -5.59
C HIS A 205 -15.23 7.93 -5.43
N PRO A 206 -15.74 8.77 -4.52
CA PRO A 206 -17.19 8.88 -4.25
C PRO A 206 -18.01 9.35 -5.46
N ALA A 207 -17.41 10.06 -6.40
CA ALA A 207 -18.02 10.53 -7.66
C ALA A 207 -17.46 9.83 -8.91
N GLY A 208 -16.66 8.77 -8.75
CA GLY A 208 -16.00 8.08 -9.87
C GLY A 208 -16.99 7.49 -10.88
N ALA A 209 -16.68 7.58 -12.16
CA ALA A 209 -17.52 7.10 -13.25
C ALA A 209 -17.72 5.56 -13.22
N HIS A 210 -16.75 4.83 -12.65
CA HIS A 210 -16.76 3.37 -12.60
C HIS A 210 -17.36 2.77 -11.31
N ARG A 211 -17.95 3.60 -10.42
CA ARG A 211 -18.54 3.13 -9.15
C ARG A 211 -19.59 2.04 -9.33
N GLU A 212 -20.45 2.18 -10.34
CA GLU A 212 -21.47 1.18 -10.60
C GLU A 212 -20.86 -0.14 -11.05
N ALA A 213 -19.86 -0.09 -11.93
CA ALA A 213 -19.13 -1.29 -12.37
C ALA A 213 -18.41 -1.98 -11.19
N ALA A 214 -17.81 -1.21 -10.28
CA ALA A 214 -17.20 -1.75 -9.07
C ALA A 214 -18.23 -2.45 -8.16
N ARG A 215 -19.42 -1.87 -7.98
CA ARG A 215 -20.51 -2.47 -7.22
C ARG A 215 -21.06 -3.75 -7.87
N VAL A 216 -21.14 -3.80 -9.19
CA VAL A 216 -21.53 -5.01 -9.92
C VAL A 216 -20.54 -6.13 -9.66
N LEU A 217 -19.22 -5.86 -9.73
CA LEU A 217 -18.20 -6.87 -9.44
C LEU A 217 -18.27 -7.37 -7.99
N LEU A 218 -18.51 -6.50 -7.01
CA LEU A 218 -18.70 -6.90 -5.63
C LEU A 218 -19.96 -7.75 -5.44
N LEU A 219 -21.06 -7.40 -6.09
CA LEU A 219 -22.30 -8.21 -6.09
C LEU A 219 -22.08 -9.59 -6.73
N GLU A 220 -21.28 -9.67 -7.80
CA GLU A 220 -20.89 -10.95 -8.40
C GLU A 220 -20.17 -11.86 -7.40
N LEU A 221 -19.26 -11.31 -6.61
CA LEU A 221 -18.53 -12.06 -5.57
C LEU A 221 -19.44 -12.49 -4.43
N GLU A 222 -20.36 -11.64 -3.99
CA GLU A 222 -21.37 -11.96 -2.98
C GLU A 222 -22.23 -13.16 -3.42
N VAL A 223 -22.77 -13.07 -4.62
CA VAL A 223 -23.63 -14.11 -5.19
C VAL A 223 -22.86 -15.41 -5.43
N GLU A 224 -21.59 -15.30 -5.86
CA GLU A 224 -20.72 -16.48 -6.00
C GLU A 224 -20.51 -17.18 -4.65
N GLY A 225 -20.30 -16.42 -3.58
CA GLY A 225 -20.19 -16.95 -2.23
C GLY A 225 -21.42 -17.75 -1.81
N LEU A 226 -22.61 -17.26 -2.12
CA LEU A 226 -23.87 -17.96 -1.87
C LEU A 226 -23.99 -19.25 -2.71
N LEU A 227 -23.67 -19.18 -4.00
CA LEU A 227 -23.72 -20.36 -4.89
C LEU A 227 -22.71 -21.44 -4.48
N VAL A 228 -21.47 -21.06 -4.17
CA VAL A 228 -20.43 -21.99 -3.68
C VAL A 228 -20.84 -22.64 -2.36
N SER A 229 -21.56 -21.90 -1.53
CA SER A 229 -22.12 -22.41 -0.27
C SER A 229 -23.37 -23.30 -0.45
N GLY A 230 -23.87 -23.48 -1.68
CA GLY A 230 -25.08 -24.24 -1.97
C GLY A 230 -26.39 -23.50 -1.64
N LEU A 231 -26.31 -22.21 -1.32
CA LEU A 231 -27.44 -21.35 -0.94
C LEU A 231 -28.13 -20.77 -2.19
N VAL A 232 -28.60 -21.67 -3.06
CA VAL A 232 -29.09 -21.34 -4.43
C VAL A 232 -30.31 -20.41 -4.41
N ASP A 233 -31.26 -20.69 -3.52
CA ASP A 233 -32.49 -19.87 -3.43
C ASP A 233 -32.20 -18.47 -2.88
N GLU A 234 -31.23 -18.35 -1.97
CA GLU A 234 -30.78 -17.07 -1.43
C GLU A 234 -30.01 -16.25 -2.46
N ALA A 235 -29.15 -16.91 -3.24
CA ALA A 235 -28.46 -16.26 -4.34
C ALA A 235 -29.47 -15.66 -5.35
N GLU A 236 -30.51 -16.42 -5.72
CA GLU A 236 -31.57 -15.94 -6.61
C GLU A 236 -32.37 -14.79 -5.99
N ALA A 237 -32.77 -14.93 -4.71
CA ALA A 237 -33.48 -13.87 -3.99
C ALA A 237 -32.64 -12.58 -3.88
N ARG A 238 -31.34 -12.73 -3.60
CA ARG A 238 -30.40 -11.60 -3.51
C ARG A 238 -30.30 -10.85 -4.84
N VAL A 239 -30.15 -11.56 -5.95
CA VAL A 239 -30.07 -10.93 -7.28
C VAL A 239 -31.38 -10.23 -7.64
N LYS A 240 -32.53 -10.87 -7.39
CA LYS A 240 -33.85 -10.29 -7.65
C LYS A 240 -34.10 -9.01 -6.83
N ALA A 241 -33.66 -8.99 -5.58
CA ALA A 241 -33.86 -7.85 -4.69
C ALA A 241 -32.86 -6.69 -4.92
N HIS A 242 -31.73 -6.97 -5.57
CA HIS A 242 -30.68 -5.95 -5.72
C HIS A 242 -30.85 -5.12 -6.98
N PRO A 243 -30.78 -3.75 -6.91
CA PRO A 243 -30.98 -2.88 -8.09
C PRO A 243 -30.03 -3.18 -9.26
N LEU A 244 -28.83 -3.66 -8.98
CA LEU A 244 -27.83 -4.03 -9.99
C LEU A 244 -27.92 -5.51 -10.42
N GLY A 245 -28.86 -6.29 -9.87
CA GLY A 245 -29.06 -7.68 -10.22
C GLY A 245 -29.20 -7.94 -11.73
N PRO A 246 -29.98 -7.16 -12.48
CA PRO A 246 -30.11 -7.32 -13.94
C PRO A 246 -28.80 -7.16 -14.73
N LYS A 247 -27.76 -6.55 -14.13
CA LYS A 247 -26.44 -6.38 -14.75
C LYS A 247 -25.53 -7.62 -14.62
N LEU A 248 -25.92 -8.60 -13.82
CA LEU A 248 -25.22 -9.89 -13.65
C LEU A 248 -25.52 -10.84 -14.81
N THR A 249 -24.98 -10.58 -15.98
CA THR A 249 -25.31 -11.31 -17.22
C THR A 249 -24.94 -12.80 -17.17
N ALA A 250 -23.91 -13.18 -16.41
CA ALA A 250 -23.50 -14.57 -16.25
C ALA A 250 -24.31 -15.34 -15.18
N PHE A 251 -25.09 -14.65 -14.34
CA PHE A 251 -25.80 -15.26 -13.22
C PHE A 251 -26.83 -16.33 -13.63
N PRO A 252 -27.69 -16.14 -14.65
CA PRO A 252 -28.68 -17.15 -15.01
C PRO A 252 -28.07 -18.52 -15.32
N ALA A 253 -26.99 -18.55 -16.09
CA ALA A 253 -26.30 -19.82 -16.41
C ALA A 253 -25.68 -20.48 -15.17
N ARG A 254 -25.09 -19.66 -14.27
CA ARG A 254 -24.53 -20.15 -13.00
C ARG A 254 -25.61 -20.67 -12.05
N LEU A 255 -26.77 -20.01 -12.02
CA LEU A 255 -27.93 -20.43 -11.23
C LEU A 255 -28.47 -21.77 -11.72
N GLU A 256 -28.61 -21.97 -13.03
CA GLU A 256 -29.04 -23.23 -13.62
C GLU A 256 -28.06 -24.37 -13.29
N HIS A 257 -26.76 -24.10 -13.40
CA HIS A 257 -25.74 -25.07 -13.02
C HIS A 257 -25.84 -25.46 -11.53
N ALA A 258 -25.97 -24.48 -10.64
CA ALA A 258 -26.14 -24.73 -9.20
C ALA A 258 -27.42 -25.50 -8.87
N ARG A 259 -28.52 -25.21 -9.58
CA ARG A 259 -29.79 -25.98 -9.48
C ARG A 259 -29.62 -27.42 -9.94
N ALA A 260 -28.92 -27.65 -11.05
CA ALA A 260 -28.63 -28.98 -11.55
C ALA A 260 -27.74 -29.78 -10.57
N GLU A 261 -26.73 -29.15 -9.99
CA GLU A 261 -25.94 -29.76 -8.90
C GLU A 261 -26.84 -30.17 -7.71
N ARG A 262 -27.68 -29.24 -7.23
CA ARG A 262 -28.60 -29.50 -6.12
C ARG A 262 -29.59 -30.64 -6.44
N ALA A 263 -30.16 -30.65 -7.65
CA ALA A 263 -31.06 -31.70 -8.09
C ALA A 263 -30.38 -33.08 -8.20
N ALA A 264 -29.12 -33.11 -8.67
CA ALA A 264 -28.33 -34.33 -8.72
C ALA A 264 -28.03 -34.90 -7.30
N LEU A 265 -27.84 -34.01 -6.33
CA LEU A 265 -27.60 -34.36 -4.93
C LEU A 265 -28.87 -34.82 -4.21
N ALA A 266 -30.06 -34.32 -4.63
CA ALA A 266 -31.34 -34.64 -4.02
C ALA A 266 -31.99 -35.93 -4.58
N ARG A 267 -31.45 -36.52 -5.65
CA ARG A 267 -31.99 -37.76 -6.23
C ARG A 267 -31.82 -38.94 -5.26
N PRO A 268 -32.90 -39.69 -4.91
CA PRO A 268 -32.80 -40.92 -4.15
C PRO A 268 -32.18 -42.00 -5.05
N GLU A 269 -30.91 -42.21 -4.89
CA GLU A 269 -30.19 -43.27 -5.58
C GLU A 269 -30.21 -44.60 -4.78
N PRO A 270 -29.97 -45.74 -5.47
CA PRO A 270 -30.12 -47.02 -4.78
C PRO A 270 -29.32 -47.05 -3.50
N ALA A 271 -30.09 -46.75 -2.61
CA ALA A 271 -30.24 -46.84 -1.19
C ALA A 271 -29.01 -46.66 -0.30
N ALA A 272 -28.08 -47.46 -0.22
CA ALA A 272 -27.25 -47.51 0.98
C ALA A 272 -25.90 -46.78 0.89
N GLN A 273 -25.51 -46.34 -0.30
CA GLN A 273 -24.14 -45.95 -0.55
C GLN A 273 -24.00 -44.50 -0.97
N ALA A 274 -25.04 -43.89 -1.55
CA ALA A 274 -25.22 -42.44 -1.61
C ALA A 274 -25.54 -41.85 -0.22
N ALA A 275 -25.88 -42.70 0.75
CA ALA A 275 -26.24 -42.28 2.10
C ALA A 275 -25.15 -41.44 2.78
N HIS A 276 -23.86 -41.76 2.61
CA HIS A 276 -22.80 -41.01 3.27
C HIS A 276 -22.61 -39.59 2.66
N VAL A 277 -22.71 -39.44 1.36
CA VAL A 277 -22.65 -38.11 0.72
C VAL A 277 -23.97 -37.35 0.92
N GLY A 278 -25.10 -38.04 0.82
CA GLY A 278 -26.42 -37.48 1.10
C GLY A 278 -26.63 -37.13 2.58
N HIS A 279 -26.02 -37.86 3.49
CA HIS A 279 -25.99 -37.52 4.93
C HIS A 279 -25.18 -36.25 5.20
N TYR A 280 -24.04 -36.12 4.56
CA TYR A 280 -23.19 -34.92 4.61
C TYR A 280 -23.95 -33.68 4.17
N LEU A 281 -24.68 -33.73 3.07
CA LEU A 281 -25.38 -32.57 2.50
C LEU A 281 -26.70 -32.25 3.23
N ARG A 282 -27.42 -33.24 3.69
CA ARG A 282 -28.62 -33.06 4.56
C ARG A 282 -28.22 -32.50 5.92
N GLY A 283 -27.12 -32.96 6.49
CA GLY A 283 -26.55 -32.40 7.70
C GLY A 283 -26.26 -30.91 7.59
N MET A 284 -25.80 -30.44 6.42
CA MET A 284 -25.60 -28.99 6.16
C MET A 284 -26.90 -28.19 6.20
N GLU A 285 -28.02 -28.73 5.65
CA GLU A 285 -29.31 -28.02 5.70
C GLU A 285 -29.85 -27.95 7.13
N ASP A 286 -29.67 -29.00 7.93
CA ASP A 286 -30.08 -29.03 9.35
C ASP A 286 -29.23 -28.07 10.19
N LEU A 287 -27.92 -28.01 9.95
CA LEU A 287 -27.02 -27.08 10.62
C LEU A 287 -27.30 -25.62 10.21
N ASN A 288 -27.60 -25.36 8.94
CA ASN A 288 -28.02 -24.01 8.49
C ASN A 288 -29.32 -23.56 9.17
N ARG A 289 -30.26 -24.49 9.44
CA ARG A 289 -31.45 -24.20 10.23
C ARG A 289 -31.15 -23.96 11.71
N ALA A 290 -30.21 -24.70 12.28
CA ALA A 290 -29.78 -24.52 13.67
C ALA A 290 -29.03 -23.20 13.91
N LEU A 291 -28.41 -22.61 12.90
CA LEU A 291 -27.78 -21.27 13.01
C LEU A 291 -28.75 -20.15 13.38
N VAL A 292 -30.04 -20.31 13.13
CA VAL A 292 -31.08 -19.34 13.49
C VAL A 292 -31.86 -19.76 14.74
N ALA A 293 -31.40 -20.80 15.45
CA ALA A 293 -32.05 -21.28 16.69
C ALA A 293 -32.05 -20.16 17.76
N PRO A 294 -33.08 -20.10 18.62
CA PRO A 294 -33.15 -19.14 19.71
C PRO A 294 -32.01 -19.28 20.73
N ASP A 295 -31.58 -20.52 21.00
CA ASP A 295 -30.50 -20.77 21.96
C ASP A 295 -29.13 -20.40 21.38
N PRO A 296 -28.35 -19.51 22.06
CA PRO A 296 -27.01 -19.17 21.65
C PRO A 296 -26.02 -20.34 21.58
N LEU A 297 -26.21 -21.36 22.43
CA LEU A 297 -25.36 -22.55 22.45
C LEU A 297 -25.58 -23.42 21.22
N ASP A 298 -26.85 -23.62 20.84
CA ASP A 298 -27.21 -24.38 19.63
C ASP A 298 -26.67 -23.67 18.38
N ARG A 299 -26.81 -22.34 18.31
CA ARG A 299 -26.24 -21.55 17.22
C ARG A 299 -24.72 -21.69 17.14
N TRP A 300 -24.07 -21.69 18.31
CA TRP A 300 -22.60 -21.83 18.34
C TRP A 300 -22.17 -23.23 17.91
N GLN A 301 -22.82 -24.30 18.41
CA GLN A 301 -22.50 -25.65 17.99
C GLN A 301 -22.72 -25.84 16.49
N ALA A 302 -23.84 -25.34 15.98
CA ALA A 302 -24.10 -25.34 14.54
C ALA A 302 -23.04 -24.59 13.74
N ALA A 303 -22.57 -23.45 14.24
CA ALA A 303 -21.49 -22.67 13.58
C ALA A 303 -20.16 -23.43 13.60
N GLU A 304 -19.81 -24.09 14.71
CA GLU A 304 -18.59 -24.91 14.83
C GLU A 304 -18.64 -26.13 13.90
N GLU A 305 -19.76 -26.84 13.86
CA GLU A 305 -19.95 -27.98 12.97
C GLU A 305 -19.98 -27.56 11.50
N LEU A 306 -20.61 -26.42 11.16
CA LEU A 306 -20.59 -25.85 9.83
C LEU A 306 -19.22 -25.24 9.47
N GLY A 307 -18.40 -24.87 10.45
CA GLY A 307 -16.99 -24.53 10.22
C GLY A 307 -16.18 -25.67 9.57
N GLN A 308 -16.69 -26.88 9.62
CA GLN A 308 -16.20 -28.03 8.88
C GLN A 308 -16.73 -28.09 7.43
N HIS A 309 -17.68 -27.24 7.07
CA HIS A 309 -18.31 -27.14 5.75
C HIS A 309 -18.10 -25.75 5.16
N VAL A 310 -17.86 -25.69 3.87
CA VAL A 310 -17.66 -24.39 3.18
C VAL A 310 -19.01 -23.69 3.03
N SER A 311 -19.28 -22.71 3.89
CA SER A 311 -20.49 -21.90 3.80
C SER A 311 -20.23 -20.47 4.31
N VAL A 312 -20.62 -19.47 3.54
CA VAL A 312 -20.52 -18.06 3.94
C VAL A 312 -21.45 -17.70 5.10
N ARG A 313 -22.52 -18.50 5.30
CA ARG A 313 -23.49 -18.29 6.39
C ARG A 313 -22.92 -18.46 7.79
N VAL A 314 -21.85 -19.23 7.94
CA VAL A 314 -21.25 -19.48 9.25
C VAL A 314 -20.35 -18.35 9.72
N LEU A 315 -19.95 -17.45 8.83
CA LEU A 315 -18.96 -16.41 9.14
C LEU A 315 -19.46 -15.47 10.23
N ASP A 316 -20.69 -14.96 10.14
CA ASP A 316 -21.24 -14.06 11.14
C ASP A 316 -21.48 -14.71 12.50
N PRO A 317 -22.10 -15.90 12.61
CA PRO A 317 -22.18 -16.65 13.87
C PRO A 317 -20.82 -16.96 14.50
N LEU A 318 -19.81 -17.30 13.70
CA LEU A 318 -18.45 -17.52 14.21
C LEU A 318 -17.80 -16.22 14.71
N LEU A 319 -17.98 -15.11 14.02
CA LEU A 319 -17.51 -13.80 14.48
C LEU A 319 -18.25 -13.35 15.75
N GLU A 320 -19.55 -13.66 15.87
CA GLU A 320 -20.29 -13.39 17.11
C GLU A 320 -19.79 -14.25 18.26
N SER A 321 -19.53 -15.54 18.03
CA SER A 321 -18.94 -16.44 19.03
C SER A 321 -17.56 -15.95 19.47
N LEU A 322 -16.77 -15.41 18.54
CA LEU A 322 -15.48 -14.78 18.85
C LEU A 322 -15.64 -13.58 19.79
N ARG A 323 -16.70 -12.78 19.63
CA ARG A 323 -16.97 -11.59 20.46
C ARG A 323 -17.61 -11.93 21.80
N ALA A 324 -18.65 -12.74 21.78
CA ALA A 324 -19.55 -12.92 22.92
C ALA A 324 -19.17 -14.08 23.84
N ALA A 325 -18.37 -15.05 23.38
CA ALA A 325 -18.02 -16.19 24.21
C ALA A 325 -17.11 -15.78 25.38
N ARG A 326 -17.53 -16.12 26.58
CA ARG A 326 -16.74 -15.91 27.80
C ARG A 326 -15.58 -16.90 27.94
N ASN A 327 -15.69 -18.07 27.33
CA ASN A 327 -14.66 -19.12 27.40
C ASN A 327 -13.64 -18.91 26.26
N PRO A 328 -12.33 -18.74 26.57
CA PRO A 328 -11.28 -18.55 25.58
C PRO A 328 -11.10 -19.69 24.61
N LEU A 329 -11.41 -20.94 25.00
CA LEU A 329 -11.35 -22.10 24.10
C LEU A 329 -12.41 -22.00 23.01
N ILE A 330 -13.62 -21.54 23.34
CA ILE A 330 -14.68 -21.31 22.34
C ILE A 330 -14.23 -20.25 21.33
N ARG A 331 -13.63 -19.16 21.81
CA ARG A 331 -13.06 -18.11 20.92
C ARG A 331 -11.97 -18.64 20.00
N GLN A 332 -11.09 -19.48 20.53
CA GLN A 332 -10.04 -20.10 19.72
C GLN A 332 -10.62 -21.02 18.64
N HIS A 333 -11.59 -21.85 18.99
CA HIS A 333 -12.27 -22.72 18.02
C HIS A 333 -13.01 -21.91 16.95
N ALA A 334 -13.68 -20.82 17.34
CA ALA A 334 -14.33 -19.92 16.38
C ALA A 334 -13.32 -19.32 15.39
N LEU A 335 -12.13 -18.91 15.86
CA LEU A 335 -11.06 -18.39 15.00
C LEU A 335 -10.52 -19.46 14.04
N GLU A 336 -10.29 -20.67 14.53
CA GLU A 336 -9.82 -21.79 13.70
C GLU A 336 -10.86 -22.18 12.64
N SER A 337 -12.15 -22.20 13.00
CA SER A 337 -13.26 -22.46 12.08
C SER A 337 -13.39 -21.37 11.02
N LEU A 338 -13.26 -20.09 11.39
CA LEU A 338 -13.22 -18.97 10.44
C LEU A 338 -12.11 -19.14 9.41
N ARG A 339 -10.90 -19.50 9.86
CA ARG A 339 -9.77 -19.77 8.96
C ARG A 339 -10.07 -20.92 8.01
N THR A 340 -10.61 -22.00 8.54
CA THR A 340 -10.95 -23.21 7.75
C THR A 340 -11.93 -22.85 6.64
N VAL A 341 -13.01 -22.15 6.97
CA VAL A 341 -14.04 -21.73 5.99
C VAL A 341 -13.44 -20.80 4.94
N LEU A 342 -12.75 -19.73 5.36
CA LEU A 342 -12.18 -18.75 4.43
C LEU A 342 -11.11 -19.36 3.52
N THR A 343 -10.30 -20.28 4.04
CA THR A 343 -9.29 -20.98 3.22
C THR A 343 -9.93 -21.93 2.21
N ALA A 344 -11.12 -22.45 2.50
CA ALA A 344 -11.83 -23.36 1.62
C ALA A 344 -12.69 -22.65 0.56
N LEU A 345 -13.03 -21.38 0.76
CA LEU A 345 -13.70 -20.55 -0.25
C LEU A 345 -12.74 -20.21 -1.40
N PRO A 346 -13.27 -19.96 -2.62
CA PRO A 346 -12.46 -19.36 -3.68
C PRO A 346 -11.85 -18.04 -3.20
N GLY A 347 -10.55 -17.81 -3.51
CA GLY A 347 -9.80 -16.65 -3.01
C GLY A 347 -10.54 -15.30 -3.16
N PRO A 348 -11.07 -14.95 -4.35
CA PRO A 348 -11.82 -13.70 -4.53
C PRO A 348 -13.09 -13.60 -3.68
N VAL A 349 -13.78 -14.72 -3.45
CA VAL A 349 -14.97 -14.79 -2.57
C VAL A 349 -14.57 -14.61 -1.11
N ALA A 350 -13.52 -15.31 -0.66
CA ALA A 350 -13.01 -15.17 0.71
C ALA A 350 -12.57 -13.72 0.99
N GLU A 351 -11.92 -13.08 0.02
CA GLU A 351 -11.53 -11.68 0.10
C GLU A 351 -12.77 -10.77 0.21
N TYR A 352 -13.78 -10.97 -0.62
CA TYR A 352 -15.03 -10.22 -0.54
C TYR A 352 -15.70 -10.37 0.83
N GLU A 353 -15.83 -11.61 1.35
CA GLU A 353 -16.45 -11.89 2.64
C GLU A 353 -15.75 -11.20 3.81
N VAL A 354 -14.42 -11.12 3.76
CA VAL A 354 -13.64 -10.40 4.78
C VAL A 354 -13.83 -8.89 4.64
N TYR A 355 -13.68 -8.34 3.46
CA TYR A 355 -13.68 -6.87 3.28
C TYR A 355 -15.07 -6.25 3.36
N SER A 356 -16.14 -6.93 2.97
CA SER A 356 -17.51 -6.46 3.18
C SER A 356 -17.82 -6.25 4.66
N ARG A 357 -17.33 -7.16 5.52
CA ARG A 357 -17.47 -7.05 6.97
C ARG A 357 -16.55 -5.99 7.58
N LEU A 358 -15.31 -5.87 7.09
CA LEU A 358 -14.39 -4.81 7.52
C LEU A 358 -14.94 -3.43 7.22
N ASP A 359 -15.49 -3.21 6.04
CA ASP A 359 -16.06 -1.93 5.63
C ASP A 359 -17.24 -1.55 6.55
N ALA A 360 -18.12 -2.52 6.83
CA ALA A 360 -19.25 -2.31 7.73
C ALA A 360 -18.86 -2.01 9.19
N LEU A 361 -17.70 -2.50 9.65
CA LEU A 361 -17.26 -2.38 11.05
C LEU A 361 -16.34 -1.18 11.31
N ARG A 362 -15.57 -0.73 10.33
CA ARG A 362 -14.57 0.34 10.50
C ARG A 362 -15.13 1.64 11.08
N GLU A 363 -16.35 1.97 10.72
CA GLU A 363 -17.00 3.20 11.19
C GLU A 363 -17.64 3.03 12.60
N ARG A 364 -17.78 1.79 13.09
CA ARG A 364 -18.49 1.46 14.33
C ARG A 364 -17.59 0.93 15.43
N ALA A 365 -16.31 0.70 15.16
CA ALA A 365 -15.40 0.06 16.10
C ALA A 365 -15.00 1.01 17.24
N THR A 366 -15.71 0.92 18.37
CA THR A 366 -15.46 1.70 19.60
C THR A 366 -15.26 0.84 20.84
N SER A 367 -15.38 -0.50 20.74
CA SER A 367 -15.20 -1.42 21.86
C SER A 367 -14.09 -2.43 21.61
N ALA A 368 -13.58 -3.03 22.70
CA ALA A 368 -12.53 -4.05 22.63
C ALA A 368 -12.92 -5.24 21.73
N GLU A 369 -14.19 -5.65 21.79
CA GLU A 369 -14.72 -6.77 21.00
C GLU A 369 -14.76 -6.44 19.50
N LEU A 370 -15.05 -5.18 19.15
CA LEU A 370 -15.03 -4.73 17.77
C LEU A 370 -13.59 -4.58 17.24
N TYR A 371 -12.66 -4.07 18.06
CA TYR A 371 -11.23 -4.08 17.70
C TYR A 371 -10.72 -5.49 17.46
N LEU A 372 -11.12 -6.45 18.30
CA LEU A 372 -10.80 -7.87 18.11
C LEU A 372 -11.35 -8.40 16.77
N THR A 373 -12.60 -8.09 16.45
CA THR A 373 -13.22 -8.54 15.19
C THR A 373 -12.50 -7.98 13.98
N VAL A 374 -12.17 -6.68 14.00
CA VAL A 374 -11.38 -6.01 12.94
C VAL A 374 -9.99 -6.63 12.83
N ALA A 375 -9.32 -6.86 13.96
CA ALA A 375 -7.99 -7.49 13.99
C ALA A 375 -8.01 -8.87 13.34
N VAL A 376 -9.00 -9.71 13.67
CA VAL A 376 -9.14 -11.05 13.10
C VAL A 376 -9.42 -11.00 11.59
N LEU A 377 -10.30 -10.12 11.14
CA LEU A 377 -10.59 -9.98 9.71
C LEU A 377 -9.36 -9.48 8.92
N LEU A 378 -8.60 -8.53 9.47
CA LEU A 378 -7.34 -8.06 8.89
C LEU A 378 -6.27 -9.16 8.84
N ASP A 379 -6.18 -9.97 9.90
CA ASP A 379 -5.28 -11.12 9.97
C ASP A 379 -5.65 -12.17 8.91
N LEU A 380 -6.93 -12.50 8.79
CA LEU A 380 -7.43 -13.46 7.80
C LEU A 380 -7.25 -12.97 6.36
N SER A 381 -7.18 -11.66 6.14
CA SER A 381 -6.86 -11.05 4.85
C SER A 381 -5.35 -10.89 4.57
N GLY A 382 -4.49 -11.34 5.50
CA GLY A 382 -3.04 -11.22 5.37
C GLY A 382 -2.46 -9.84 5.69
N GLN A 383 -3.27 -8.88 6.14
CA GLN A 383 -2.82 -7.54 6.54
C GLN A 383 -2.21 -7.53 7.95
N LEU A 384 -1.16 -8.32 8.15
CA LEU A 384 -0.58 -8.61 9.47
C LEU A 384 -0.10 -7.37 10.24
N ALA A 385 0.36 -6.32 9.54
CA ALA A 385 0.80 -5.09 10.19
C ALA A 385 -0.38 -4.35 10.84
N GLN A 386 -1.49 -4.20 10.11
CA GLN A 386 -2.70 -3.56 10.60
C GLN A 386 -3.40 -4.43 11.65
N ALA A 387 -3.46 -5.75 11.42
CA ALA A 387 -3.99 -6.70 12.39
C ALA A 387 -3.26 -6.60 13.73
N SER A 388 -1.92 -6.53 13.73
CA SER A 388 -1.12 -6.37 14.94
C SER A 388 -1.47 -5.10 15.73
N THR A 389 -1.75 -3.99 15.05
CA THR A 389 -2.17 -2.73 15.69
C THR A 389 -3.56 -2.87 16.31
N GLU A 390 -4.51 -3.50 15.63
CA GLU A 390 -5.86 -3.69 16.15
C GLU A 390 -5.90 -4.73 17.29
N TYR A 391 -5.07 -5.78 17.24
CA TYR A 391 -4.88 -6.70 18.37
C TYR A 391 -4.32 -5.97 19.59
N GLN A 392 -3.37 -5.05 19.40
CA GLN A 392 -2.85 -4.24 20.50
C GLN A 392 -3.94 -3.34 21.10
N ARG A 393 -4.72 -2.66 20.27
CA ARG A 393 -5.84 -1.83 20.74
C ARG A 393 -6.87 -2.64 21.52
N ALA A 394 -7.23 -3.83 21.02
CA ALA A 394 -8.14 -4.73 21.72
C ALA A 394 -7.59 -5.16 23.08
N ALA A 395 -6.30 -5.46 23.17
CA ALA A 395 -5.64 -5.83 24.43
C ALA A 395 -5.55 -4.67 25.43
N GLU A 396 -5.34 -3.44 24.96
CA GLU A 396 -5.26 -2.22 25.79
C GLU A 396 -6.63 -1.71 26.24
N SER A 397 -7.70 -2.01 25.48
CA SER A 397 -9.05 -1.53 25.73
C SER A 397 -9.86 -2.38 26.70
N GLY A 398 -9.38 -3.56 27.09
CA GLY A 398 -10.13 -4.52 27.91
C GLY A 398 -9.27 -5.44 28.75
N VAL A 399 -9.91 -6.48 29.29
CA VAL A 399 -9.23 -7.55 30.02
C VAL A 399 -8.35 -8.34 29.03
N PRO A 400 -7.10 -8.68 29.38
CA PRO A 400 -6.23 -9.48 28.52
C PRO A 400 -6.91 -10.77 28.08
N ASP A 401 -7.10 -10.92 26.77
CA ASP A 401 -7.72 -12.09 26.16
C ASP A 401 -6.65 -13.05 25.62
N PRO A 402 -6.62 -14.31 26.06
CA PRO A 402 -5.60 -15.27 25.66
C PRO A 402 -5.62 -15.56 24.14
N VAL A 403 -6.76 -15.46 23.46
CA VAL A 403 -6.87 -15.65 22.01
C VAL A 403 -6.16 -14.52 21.28
N ILE A 404 -6.41 -13.28 21.71
CA ILE A 404 -5.74 -12.07 21.20
C ILE A 404 -4.23 -12.19 21.40
N LEU A 405 -3.81 -12.43 22.65
CA LEU A 405 -2.40 -12.48 23.04
C LEU A 405 -1.66 -13.59 22.29
N ARG A 406 -2.26 -14.78 22.16
CA ARG A 406 -1.67 -15.90 21.43
C ARG A 406 -1.48 -15.57 19.95
N ARG A 407 -2.49 -15.02 19.29
CA ARG A 407 -2.36 -14.66 17.88
C ARG A 407 -1.39 -13.48 17.66
N TRP A 408 -1.39 -12.54 18.59
CA TRP A 408 -0.45 -11.42 18.55
C TRP A 408 1.01 -11.89 18.65
N VAL A 409 1.31 -12.88 19.54
CA VAL A 409 2.63 -13.54 19.60
C VAL A 409 2.99 -14.11 18.23
N GLN A 410 2.10 -14.90 17.62
CA GLN A 410 2.34 -15.53 16.31
C GLN A 410 2.65 -14.51 15.22
N ILE A 411 1.85 -13.44 15.11
CA ILE A 411 2.06 -12.38 14.12
C ILE A 411 3.44 -11.71 14.31
N ARG A 412 3.85 -11.47 15.56
CA ARG A 412 5.15 -10.89 15.84
C ARG A 412 6.30 -11.84 15.52
N GLU A 413 6.14 -13.14 15.74
CA GLU A 413 7.08 -14.17 15.30
C GLU A 413 7.18 -14.22 13.76
N GLU A 414 6.05 -14.24 13.05
CA GLU A 414 6.00 -14.18 11.59
C GLU A 414 6.73 -12.95 11.02
N ARG A 415 6.66 -11.82 11.73
CA ARG A 415 7.36 -10.57 11.40
C ARG A 415 8.80 -10.49 11.94
N ARG A 416 9.32 -11.55 12.50
CA ARG A 416 10.68 -11.63 13.12
C ARG A 416 10.92 -10.61 14.25
N GLN A 417 9.87 -10.18 14.94
CA GLN A 417 9.90 -9.27 16.08
C GLN A 417 9.98 -10.06 17.39
N HIS A 418 11.08 -10.79 17.59
CA HIS A 418 11.22 -11.83 18.62
C HIS A 418 11.04 -11.29 20.05
N PHE A 419 11.68 -10.16 20.40
CA PHE A 419 11.51 -9.56 21.72
C PHE A 419 10.07 -9.14 21.98
N SER A 420 9.43 -8.47 21.01
CA SER A 420 8.03 -8.07 21.13
C SER A 420 7.06 -9.27 21.21
N ALA A 421 7.39 -10.39 20.56
CA ALA A 421 6.65 -11.65 20.70
C ALA A 421 6.77 -12.19 22.14
N ALA A 422 7.96 -12.15 22.74
CA ALA A 422 8.18 -12.56 24.12
C ALA A 422 7.42 -11.69 25.13
N VAL A 423 7.33 -10.37 24.91
CA VAL A 423 6.52 -9.46 25.74
C VAL A 423 5.04 -9.86 25.72
N ALA A 424 4.49 -10.13 24.52
CA ALA A 424 3.11 -10.59 24.40
C ALA A 424 2.90 -11.97 25.02
N ALA A 425 3.85 -12.89 24.86
CA ALA A 425 3.81 -14.23 25.48
C ALA A 425 3.90 -14.15 27.03
N ARG A 426 4.68 -13.20 27.58
CA ARG A 426 4.68 -12.92 29.01
C ARG A 426 3.31 -12.50 29.52
N GLN A 427 2.59 -11.62 28.79
CA GLN A 427 1.22 -11.22 29.16
C GLN A 427 0.28 -12.43 29.18
N LEU A 428 0.42 -13.33 28.20
CA LEU A 428 -0.35 -14.58 28.14
C LEU A 428 -0.04 -15.49 29.32
N ALA A 429 1.23 -15.58 29.75
CA ALA A 429 1.61 -16.33 30.95
C ALA A 429 1.01 -15.73 32.23
N LEU A 430 1.01 -14.41 32.36
CA LEU A 430 0.40 -13.71 33.51
C LEU A 430 -1.11 -13.91 33.57
N TRP A 431 -1.80 -13.86 32.42
CA TRP A 431 -3.23 -14.21 32.35
C TRP A 431 -3.47 -15.66 32.82
N SER A 432 -2.65 -16.59 32.38
CA SER A 432 -2.75 -18.01 32.77
C SER A 432 -2.53 -18.22 34.26
N LEU A 433 -1.59 -17.46 34.83
CA LEU A 433 -1.30 -17.47 36.27
C LEU A 433 -2.50 -16.94 37.08
N ASP A 434 -3.07 -15.82 36.65
CA ASP A 434 -4.22 -15.19 37.30
C ASP A 434 -5.43 -16.13 37.33
N VAL A 435 -5.77 -16.73 36.19
CA VAL A 435 -6.84 -17.75 36.10
C VAL A 435 -6.56 -18.93 37.04
N ALA A 436 -5.33 -19.45 37.07
CA ALA A 436 -4.99 -20.58 37.93
C ALA A 436 -5.04 -20.23 39.44
N GLN A 437 -4.90 -18.94 39.80
CA GLN A 437 -5.03 -18.45 41.16
C GLN A 437 -6.48 -18.20 41.58
N GLN A 438 -7.31 -17.70 40.63
CA GLN A 438 -8.69 -17.30 40.92
C GLN A 438 -9.68 -18.50 40.91
N GLU A 439 -9.46 -19.44 40.00
CA GLU A 439 -10.37 -20.61 39.89
C GLU A 439 -10.20 -21.55 41.07
N ARG A 440 -11.27 -21.77 41.80
CA ARG A 440 -11.28 -22.54 43.04
C ARG A 440 -12.32 -23.67 43.00
N VAL A 441 -12.05 -24.66 43.80
CA VAL A 441 -13.04 -25.67 44.18
C VAL A 441 -14.10 -24.98 45.05
N THR A 442 -15.39 -25.31 44.85
CA THR A 442 -16.46 -24.78 45.71
C THR A 442 -16.31 -25.28 47.15
N PRO A 443 -16.92 -24.58 48.15
CA PRO A 443 -16.86 -25.03 49.55
C PRO A 443 -17.30 -26.48 49.79
N GLU A 444 -18.18 -26.98 48.90
CA GLU A 444 -18.67 -28.39 48.94
C GLU A 444 -17.72 -29.37 48.24
N GLY A 445 -16.53 -28.96 47.89
CA GLY A 445 -15.54 -29.79 47.19
C GLY A 445 -15.88 -30.07 45.71
N ARG A 446 -16.82 -29.32 45.15
CA ARG A 446 -17.23 -29.46 43.74
C ARG A 446 -16.44 -28.52 42.84
N VAL A 447 -16.08 -29.03 41.67
CA VAL A 447 -15.47 -28.20 40.60
C VAL A 447 -16.51 -27.98 39.52
N PRO A 448 -16.94 -26.73 39.29
CA PRO A 448 -17.78 -26.41 38.14
C PRO A 448 -17.05 -26.75 36.84
N LEU A 449 -17.78 -27.36 35.88
CA LEU A 449 -17.18 -27.67 34.55
C LEU A 449 -16.63 -26.42 33.86
N ALA A 450 -17.26 -25.26 34.07
CA ALA A 450 -16.76 -23.98 33.56
C ALA A 450 -15.38 -23.61 34.11
N SER A 451 -15.17 -23.76 35.41
CA SER A 451 -13.87 -23.53 36.07
C SER A 451 -12.80 -24.47 35.57
N ALA A 452 -13.11 -25.74 35.43
CA ALA A 452 -12.17 -26.74 34.89
C ALA A 452 -11.79 -26.43 33.41
N ARG A 453 -12.74 -25.90 32.61
CA ARG A 453 -12.47 -25.46 31.25
C ARG A 453 -11.61 -24.20 31.21
N GLN A 454 -11.77 -23.28 32.16
CA GLN A 454 -10.89 -22.11 32.30
C GLN A 454 -9.46 -22.51 32.69
N LEU A 455 -9.33 -23.46 33.64
CA LEU A 455 -8.03 -24.02 34.01
C LEU A 455 -7.35 -24.75 32.85
N CYS A 456 -8.13 -25.46 32.02
CA CYS A 456 -7.59 -26.04 30.79
C CYS A 456 -7.06 -24.95 29.81
N ALA A 457 -7.84 -23.89 29.62
CA ALA A 457 -7.39 -22.77 28.77
C ALA A 457 -6.10 -22.14 29.34
N ALA A 458 -6.02 -21.96 30.65
CA ALA A 458 -4.82 -21.44 31.33
C ALA A 458 -3.60 -22.34 31.10
N ALA A 459 -3.74 -23.66 31.30
CA ALA A 459 -2.65 -24.61 31.12
C ALA A 459 -2.15 -24.66 29.67
N VAL A 460 -3.05 -24.67 28.68
CA VAL A 460 -2.70 -24.68 27.26
C VAL A 460 -1.96 -23.39 26.87
N ASN A 461 -2.44 -22.24 27.32
CA ASN A 461 -1.85 -20.95 26.98
C ASN A 461 -0.52 -20.71 27.73
N ALA A 462 -0.38 -21.18 28.96
CA ALA A 462 0.90 -21.13 29.70
C ALA A 462 1.99 -21.97 29.01
N ARG A 463 1.66 -23.16 28.51
CA ARG A 463 2.60 -23.99 27.73
C ARG A 463 3.04 -23.28 26.47
N PHE A 464 2.09 -22.72 25.71
CA PHE A 464 2.39 -21.93 24.51
C PHE A 464 3.28 -20.73 24.82
N ALA A 465 3.03 -20.00 25.92
CA ALA A 465 3.84 -18.85 26.34
C ALA A 465 5.29 -19.25 26.63
N VAL A 466 5.51 -20.37 27.36
CA VAL A 466 6.86 -20.89 27.62
C VAL A 466 7.59 -21.20 26.32
N GLU A 467 6.94 -21.89 25.39
CA GLU A 467 7.54 -22.23 24.08
C GLU A 467 7.86 -20.99 23.25
N ALA A 468 6.95 -20.01 23.21
CA ALA A 468 7.17 -18.77 22.47
C ALA A 468 8.34 -17.94 23.03
N ILE A 469 8.44 -17.82 24.36
CA ILE A 469 9.56 -17.11 24.99
C ILE A 469 10.89 -17.86 24.76
N ALA A 470 10.88 -19.19 24.83
CA ALA A 470 12.07 -19.98 24.52
C ALA A 470 12.52 -19.81 23.06
N ARG A 471 11.57 -19.79 22.09
CA ARG A 471 11.90 -19.48 20.70
C ARG A 471 12.46 -18.07 20.53
N ALA A 472 11.86 -17.08 21.18
CA ALA A 472 12.34 -15.70 21.14
C ALA A 472 13.78 -15.57 21.70
N ARG A 473 14.07 -16.26 22.82
CA ARG A 473 15.39 -16.29 23.43
C ARG A 473 16.44 -16.97 22.55
N ALA A 474 16.05 -18.00 21.83
CA ALA A 474 16.93 -18.67 20.88
C ALA A 474 17.23 -17.84 19.63
N ALA A 475 16.29 -16.97 19.23
CA ALA A 475 16.34 -16.19 18.00
C ALA A 475 16.86 -14.74 18.17
N SER A 476 16.97 -14.23 19.41
CA SER A 476 17.36 -12.85 19.70
C SER A 476 18.45 -12.78 20.78
N THR A 477 19.42 -11.90 20.55
CA THR A 477 20.43 -11.53 21.54
C THR A 477 20.07 -10.25 22.30
N GLU A 478 18.93 -9.62 21.96
CA GLU A 478 18.44 -8.43 22.62
C GLU A 478 17.80 -8.77 23.96
N PHE A 479 18.13 -7.99 24.99
CA PHE A 479 17.53 -8.08 26.32
C PHE A 479 17.55 -9.49 26.96
N PRO A 480 18.73 -10.16 27.08
CA PRO A 480 18.80 -11.55 27.51
C PRO A 480 18.32 -11.76 28.95
N GLU A 481 18.50 -10.76 29.83
CA GLU A 481 18.06 -10.82 31.23
C GLU A 481 16.55 -10.76 31.34
N ASP A 482 15.90 -9.87 30.60
CA ASP A 482 14.43 -9.75 30.52
C ASP A 482 13.81 -11.04 29.97
N LEU A 483 14.37 -11.59 28.89
CA LEU A 483 13.89 -12.85 28.31
C LEU A 483 14.03 -14.02 29.31
N ALA A 484 15.11 -14.07 30.09
CA ALA A 484 15.28 -15.07 31.12
C ALA A 484 14.29 -14.91 32.29
N GLU A 485 13.95 -13.65 32.65
CA GLU A 485 12.90 -13.38 33.64
C GLU A 485 11.52 -13.77 33.14
N PHE A 486 11.20 -13.43 31.86
CA PHE A 486 9.93 -13.80 31.24
C PHE A 486 9.76 -15.31 31.20
N GLU A 487 10.81 -16.04 30.84
CA GLU A 487 10.78 -17.51 30.80
C GLU A 487 10.51 -18.10 32.20
N ARG A 488 11.20 -17.62 33.25
CA ARG A 488 10.95 -18.06 34.64
C ARG A 488 9.49 -17.87 35.04
N LYS A 489 8.94 -16.65 34.82
CA LYS A 489 7.53 -16.34 35.12
C LYS A 489 6.55 -17.21 34.35
N ALA A 490 6.83 -17.50 33.08
CA ALA A 490 5.99 -18.36 32.25
C ALA A 490 6.03 -19.83 32.71
N VAL A 491 7.21 -20.32 33.12
CA VAL A 491 7.36 -21.67 33.69
C VAL A 491 6.61 -21.80 35.02
N ASP A 492 6.65 -20.80 35.89
CA ASP A 492 5.91 -20.79 37.14
C ASP A 492 4.39 -20.77 36.90
N ALA A 493 3.93 -19.94 35.95
CA ALA A 493 2.54 -19.89 35.54
C ALA A 493 2.05 -21.25 35.00
N ARG A 494 2.85 -21.88 34.13
CA ARG A 494 2.58 -23.22 33.60
C ARG A 494 2.46 -24.25 34.71
N ARG A 495 3.43 -24.27 35.62
CA ARG A 495 3.48 -25.22 36.75
C ARG A 495 2.22 -25.14 37.62
N LEU A 496 1.78 -23.93 37.95
CA LEU A 496 0.58 -23.72 38.75
C LEU A 496 -0.68 -24.12 37.95
N ALA A 497 -0.80 -23.70 36.69
CA ALA A 497 -1.96 -24.01 35.87
C ALA A 497 -2.12 -25.53 35.61
N ASP A 498 -1.01 -26.23 35.31
CA ASP A 498 -1.00 -27.69 35.16
C ASP A 498 -1.41 -28.41 36.42
N ALA A 499 -0.93 -27.99 37.61
CA ALA A 499 -1.30 -28.55 38.89
C ALA A 499 -2.78 -28.35 39.21
N ARG A 500 -3.31 -27.13 39.04
CA ARG A 500 -4.72 -26.82 39.26
C ARG A 500 -5.65 -27.56 38.31
N LEU A 501 -5.25 -27.70 37.04
CA LEU A 501 -6.00 -28.50 36.08
C LEU A 501 -6.06 -29.97 36.48
N ALA A 502 -4.94 -30.57 36.93
CA ALA A 502 -4.89 -31.96 37.37
C ALA A 502 -5.82 -32.21 38.57
N ASP A 503 -5.80 -31.31 39.56
CA ASP A 503 -6.71 -31.37 40.72
C ASP A 503 -8.17 -31.29 40.28
N ALA A 504 -8.52 -30.37 39.38
CA ALA A 504 -9.86 -30.18 38.85
C ALA A 504 -10.34 -31.41 38.05
N GLU A 505 -9.47 -31.98 37.22
CA GLU A 505 -9.80 -33.19 36.44
C GLU A 505 -10.01 -34.42 37.31
N LEU A 506 -9.24 -34.57 38.38
CA LEU A 506 -9.43 -35.67 39.35
C LEU A 506 -10.81 -35.58 39.99
N LEU A 507 -11.17 -34.40 40.50
CA LEU A 507 -12.46 -34.18 41.16
C LEU A 507 -13.66 -34.34 40.18
N LEU A 508 -13.53 -33.90 38.95
CA LEU A 508 -14.57 -34.07 37.95
C LEU A 508 -14.80 -35.50 37.50
N ARG A 509 -13.75 -36.33 37.45
CA ARG A 509 -13.88 -37.76 37.17
C ARG A 509 -14.72 -38.48 38.22
N GLU A 510 -14.58 -38.06 39.47
CA GLU A 510 -15.40 -38.61 40.58
C GLU A 510 -16.85 -38.12 40.53
N GLN A 511 -17.06 -36.84 40.18
CA GLN A 511 -18.38 -36.20 40.19
C GLN A 511 -19.21 -36.46 38.93
N THR A 512 -18.56 -36.57 37.78
CA THR A 512 -19.22 -36.67 36.46
C THR A 512 -18.39 -37.57 35.54
N PRO A 513 -18.52 -38.89 35.65
CA PRO A 513 -17.80 -39.83 34.81
C PRO A 513 -18.03 -39.56 33.30
N GLY A 514 -16.96 -39.49 32.53
CA GLY A 514 -17.05 -39.33 31.07
C GLY A 514 -16.99 -37.87 30.55
N VAL A 515 -17.01 -36.85 31.45
CA VAL A 515 -16.85 -35.45 31.04
C VAL A 515 -15.38 -35.17 30.76
N ARG A 516 -15.11 -34.56 29.59
CA ARG A 516 -13.77 -34.08 29.19
C ARG A 516 -13.63 -32.59 29.47
N THR A 517 -12.58 -32.21 30.16
CA THR A 517 -12.29 -30.82 30.53
C THR A 517 -11.56 -30.05 29.43
N CYS A 518 -10.63 -30.73 28.74
CA CYS A 518 -9.84 -30.20 27.66
C CYS A 518 -10.32 -30.78 26.33
N ALA A 519 -11.02 -29.97 25.54
CA ALA A 519 -11.62 -30.39 24.26
C ALA A 519 -10.63 -30.72 23.14
N ASP A 520 -9.35 -30.28 23.26
CA ASP A 520 -8.38 -30.25 22.16
C ASP A 520 -8.03 -31.64 21.55
N ARG A 521 -7.96 -32.69 22.37
CA ARG A 521 -7.58 -34.00 21.85
C ARG A 521 -8.72 -34.69 21.06
N GLY A 522 -9.95 -34.58 21.55
CA GLY A 522 -11.08 -35.23 20.92
C GLY A 522 -11.56 -34.58 19.62
N VAL A 523 -11.33 -33.27 19.45
CA VAL A 523 -11.68 -32.55 18.21
C VAL A 523 -10.73 -32.93 17.08
N ARG A 524 -9.43 -32.98 17.34
CA ARG A 524 -8.44 -33.40 16.32
C ARG A 524 -8.67 -34.82 15.83
N GLU A 525 -8.87 -35.75 16.76
CA GLU A 525 -9.17 -37.17 16.42
C GLU A 525 -10.45 -37.32 15.61
N ARG A 526 -11.53 -36.56 15.97
CA ARG A 526 -12.78 -36.56 15.20
C ARG A 526 -12.59 -35.94 13.80
N LEU A 527 -11.81 -34.83 13.68
CA LEU A 527 -11.51 -34.22 12.40
C LEU A 527 -10.72 -35.16 11.49
N GLU A 528 -9.69 -35.82 12.02
CA GLU A 528 -8.88 -36.77 11.27
C GLU A 528 -9.72 -37.99 10.83
N HIS A 529 -10.61 -38.48 11.70
CA HIS A 529 -11.55 -39.57 11.37
C HIS A 529 -12.54 -39.12 10.27
N ALA A 530 -13.14 -37.94 10.42
CA ALA A 530 -14.07 -37.39 9.44
C ALA A 530 -13.38 -37.12 8.06
N VAL A 531 -12.10 -36.71 8.03
CA VAL A 531 -11.34 -36.61 6.80
C VAL A 531 -11.13 -37.96 6.13
N LYS A 532 -10.77 -38.98 6.91
CA LYS A 532 -10.61 -40.36 6.39
C LYS A 532 -11.91 -40.91 5.83
N GLU A 533 -13.04 -40.77 6.55
CA GLU A 533 -14.35 -41.22 6.08
C GLU A 533 -14.78 -40.50 4.80
N ARG A 534 -14.60 -39.15 4.71
CA ARG A 534 -14.93 -38.40 3.50
C ARG A 534 -14.07 -38.82 2.32
N THR A 535 -12.77 -39.01 2.54
CA THR A 535 -11.87 -39.48 1.48
C THR A 535 -12.24 -40.85 0.95
N ALA A 536 -12.62 -41.78 1.87
CA ALA A 536 -13.10 -43.10 1.49
C ALA A 536 -14.45 -43.04 0.74
N ALA A 537 -15.34 -42.12 1.13
CA ALA A 537 -16.61 -41.90 0.43
C ALA A 537 -16.41 -41.46 -1.03
N LEU A 538 -15.35 -40.72 -1.36
CA LEU A 538 -15.03 -40.37 -2.76
C LEU A 538 -14.73 -41.61 -3.63
N ASP A 539 -14.18 -42.66 -3.07
CA ASP A 539 -13.93 -43.91 -3.80
C ASP A 539 -15.25 -44.65 -4.11
N ALA A 540 -16.20 -44.61 -3.16
CA ALA A 540 -17.55 -45.16 -3.38
C ALA A 540 -18.32 -44.36 -4.45
N VAL A 541 -18.15 -43.04 -4.51
CA VAL A 541 -18.74 -42.17 -5.53
C VAL A 541 -18.28 -42.58 -6.94
N MET A 542 -17.01 -42.98 -7.06
CA MET A 542 -16.43 -43.38 -8.35
C MET A 542 -16.93 -44.71 -8.87
N THR A 543 -17.18 -45.65 -7.96
CA THR A 543 -17.46 -47.06 -8.31
C THR A 543 -18.94 -47.40 -8.36
N LYS A 544 -19.78 -46.62 -7.70
CA LYS A 544 -21.15 -47.00 -7.40
C LYS A 544 -22.22 -46.05 -7.93
N LEU A 545 -21.85 -44.90 -8.47
CA LEU A 545 -22.78 -43.90 -8.99
C LEU A 545 -22.67 -43.76 -10.54
N PRO A 546 -23.77 -43.36 -11.22
CA PRO A 546 -23.71 -43.00 -12.62
C PRO A 546 -22.65 -41.93 -12.85
N ARG A 547 -21.87 -42.05 -13.94
CA ARG A 547 -20.71 -41.18 -14.22
C ARG A 547 -20.98 -39.66 -14.08
N GLN A 548 -22.15 -39.19 -14.52
CA GLN A 548 -22.50 -37.75 -14.43
C GLN A 548 -22.74 -37.32 -12.97
N VAL A 549 -23.46 -38.12 -12.19
CA VAL A 549 -23.73 -37.83 -10.77
C VAL A 549 -22.44 -37.90 -9.95
N GLY A 550 -21.64 -38.96 -10.18
CA GLY A 550 -20.34 -39.11 -9.53
C GLY A 550 -19.40 -37.93 -9.80
N ARG A 551 -19.38 -37.44 -11.05
CA ARG A 551 -18.56 -36.26 -11.43
C ARG A 551 -19.03 -34.99 -10.71
N LEU A 552 -20.34 -34.72 -10.67
CA LEU A 552 -20.89 -33.55 -9.97
C LEU A 552 -20.54 -33.59 -8.48
N LEU A 553 -20.65 -34.76 -7.83
CA LEU A 553 -20.29 -34.91 -6.42
C LEU A 553 -18.79 -34.69 -6.16
N LEU A 554 -17.92 -35.14 -7.07
CA LEU A 554 -16.50 -34.86 -6.98
C LEU A 554 -16.19 -33.36 -7.19
N GLU A 555 -16.87 -32.69 -8.10
CA GLU A 555 -16.76 -31.24 -8.31
C GLU A 555 -17.22 -30.47 -7.06
N VAL A 556 -18.31 -30.90 -6.42
CA VAL A 556 -18.77 -30.32 -5.14
C VAL A 556 -17.73 -30.57 -4.03
N ALA A 557 -17.21 -31.77 -3.88
CA ALA A 557 -16.19 -32.06 -2.89
C ALA A 557 -14.90 -31.25 -3.13
N GLN A 558 -14.48 -31.12 -4.39
CA GLN A 558 -13.32 -30.30 -4.77
C GLN A 558 -13.50 -28.83 -4.38
N LYS A 559 -14.69 -28.28 -4.57
CA LYS A 559 -14.97 -26.86 -4.35
C LYS A 559 -15.34 -26.55 -2.89
N ARG A 560 -16.02 -27.46 -2.19
CA ARG A 560 -16.74 -27.19 -0.93
C ARG A 560 -16.24 -27.95 0.29
N ASP A 561 -15.39 -28.99 0.13
CA ASP A 561 -14.91 -29.70 1.33
C ASP A 561 -13.92 -28.82 2.11
N PRO A 562 -14.06 -28.68 3.43
CA PRO A 562 -13.17 -27.88 4.26
C PRO A 562 -11.74 -28.44 4.29
N SER A 563 -11.57 -29.75 4.12
CA SER A 563 -10.27 -30.41 4.17
C SER A 563 -9.50 -30.26 2.85
N PRO A 564 -8.30 -29.67 2.86
CA PRO A 564 -7.42 -29.62 1.68
C PRO A 564 -7.11 -31.02 1.13
N GLN A 565 -7.03 -32.02 2.01
CA GLN A 565 -6.75 -33.41 1.64
C GLN A 565 -7.90 -34.02 0.84
N VAL A 566 -9.14 -33.79 1.28
CA VAL A 566 -10.35 -34.27 0.56
C VAL A 566 -10.49 -33.55 -0.78
N ARG A 567 -10.26 -32.21 -0.82
CA ARG A 567 -10.26 -31.44 -2.08
C ARG A 567 -9.23 -31.95 -3.08
N ALA A 568 -8.00 -32.20 -2.62
CA ALA A 568 -6.95 -32.75 -3.46
C ALA A 568 -7.30 -34.17 -3.98
N ALA A 569 -7.87 -35.02 -3.12
CA ALA A 569 -8.32 -36.34 -3.49
C ALA A 569 -9.46 -36.32 -4.51
N ALA A 570 -10.42 -35.39 -4.38
CA ALA A 570 -11.49 -35.18 -5.34
C ALA A 570 -10.94 -34.66 -6.69
N SER A 571 -10.01 -33.70 -6.66
CA SER A 571 -9.35 -33.18 -7.85
C SER A 571 -8.59 -34.27 -8.63
N ALA A 572 -7.84 -35.12 -7.94
CA ALA A 572 -7.11 -36.23 -8.55
C ALA A 572 -8.07 -37.20 -9.27
N ARG A 573 -9.23 -37.52 -8.66
CA ARG A 573 -10.23 -38.41 -9.26
C ARG A 573 -10.92 -37.78 -10.47
N LEU A 574 -11.20 -36.48 -10.43
CA LEU A 574 -11.72 -35.73 -11.58
C LEU A 574 -10.75 -35.71 -12.75
N THR A 575 -9.47 -35.55 -12.47
CA THR A 575 -8.42 -35.58 -13.50
C THR A 575 -8.28 -36.95 -14.13
N ALA A 576 -8.38 -38.03 -13.35
CA ALA A 576 -8.36 -39.40 -13.85
C ALA A 576 -9.57 -39.78 -14.73
N GLN A 577 -10.67 -39.02 -14.65
CA GLN A 577 -11.87 -39.22 -15.48
C GLN A 577 -11.83 -38.46 -16.81
N LYS A 578 -10.85 -37.59 -17.05
CA LYS A 578 -10.69 -36.97 -18.37
C LYS A 578 -10.27 -38.06 -19.35
N PRO A 579 -10.95 -38.20 -20.51
CA PRO A 579 -10.46 -39.05 -21.57
C PRO A 579 -9.05 -38.57 -21.94
N ALA A 580 -8.14 -39.49 -22.17
CA ALA A 580 -6.82 -39.17 -22.72
C ALA A 580 -7.01 -38.34 -24.00
N PRO A 581 -6.16 -37.30 -24.23
CA PRO A 581 -6.29 -36.41 -25.36
C PRO A 581 -6.22 -37.13 -26.69
#